data_c94dfb84f41598a72254873f95d22cea
#
_entry.id   c94dfb84f41598a72254873f95d22cea
#
_cell.length_a   1.000
_cell.length_b   1.000
_cell.length_c   1.000
_cell.angle_alpha   90.00
_cell.angle_beta   90.00
_cell.angle_gamma   90.00
#
_symmetry.space_group_name_H-M   'P 1'
#
loop_
_entity.id
_entity.type
_entity.pdbx_description
1 polymer ?
#
loop_
_entity_poly.entity_id
_entity_poly.type
_entity_poly.pdbx_seq_one_letter_code
_entity_poly.pdbx_strand_id
1 'polypeptide(L)'
;AFSLEVPVLYQKTMDITYQITNAPANFDLEALKKRLNLSEQQITLAAPNTSMEEMSEYNIGSVALRDIDLNYSNDFVVNVPDDYVNQSGFSTVTLALDSTDLVKKDFVISDIGVVNAPATYNFNVLTQQLKVSIIGPADVMETLDASDLTANVDLLSYSTQAGAVDGDTVTFNYTPTITCSKYNTVWATGDYRVAVQGVRTSGNPTVNSEQTQSDLSENSNH
;
A
#
# COMPACT_ATOMS: atom_id res chain seq x y z
N ALA A 1 3.57 -24.86 -57.24
CA ALA A 1 2.54 -24.04 -56.63
C ALA A 1 3.12 -23.46 -55.34
N PHE A 2 3.11 -22.16 -55.20
CA PHE A 2 3.48 -21.47 -53.93
C PHE A 2 2.19 -21.14 -53.23
N SER A 3 2.09 -21.46 -51.95
CA SER A 3 1.01 -20.99 -51.07
C SER A 3 1.55 -19.81 -50.28
N LEU A 4 0.88 -18.66 -50.35
CA LEU A 4 1.19 -17.49 -49.54
C LEU A 4 0.07 -17.37 -48.51
N GLU A 5 0.40 -17.58 -47.23
CA GLU A 5 -0.50 -17.28 -46.13
C GLU A 5 -0.24 -15.86 -45.66
N VAL A 6 -1.26 -15.02 -45.71
CA VAL A 6 -1.23 -13.65 -45.22
C VAL A 6 -2.08 -13.62 -43.94
N PRO A 7 -1.49 -13.48 -42.75
CA PRO A 7 -2.27 -13.36 -41.52
C PRO A 7 -3.02 -12.04 -41.54
N VAL A 8 -4.31 -12.09 -41.22
CA VAL A 8 -5.13 -10.89 -40.98
C VAL A 8 -5.12 -10.60 -39.48
N LEU A 9 -4.60 -9.45 -39.11
CA LEU A 9 -4.57 -8.99 -37.71
C LEU A 9 -5.70 -7.97 -37.49
N TYR A 10 -6.33 -8.06 -36.32
CA TYR A 10 -7.25 -7.05 -35.84
C TYR A 10 -6.48 -6.00 -35.05
N GLN A 11 -6.83 -4.74 -35.27
CA GLN A 11 -6.20 -3.60 -34.63
C GLN A 11 -7.17 -2.98 -33.64
N LYS A 12 -6.71 -2.65 -32.43
CA LYS A 12 -7.48 -1.97 -31.40
C LYS A 12 -6.62 -0.94 -30.69
N THR A 13 -7.20 0.24 -30.50
CA THR A 13 -6.63 1.29 -29.64
C THR A 13 -7.29 1.20 -28.27
N MET A 14 -6.48 1.22 -27.22
CA MET A 14 -6.90 1.06 -25.83
C MET A 14 -6.26 2.12 -24.97
N ASP A 15 -6.93 2.49 -23.90
CA ASP A 15 -6.36 3.37 -22.89
C ASP A 15 -5.27 2.65 -22.10
N ILE A 16 -4.20 3.38 -21.79
CA ILE A 16 -3.10 2.90 -20.95
C ILE A 16 -3.48 3.16 -19.50
N THR A 17 -3.37 2.11 -18.68
CA THR A 17 -3.66 2.18 -17.24
C THR A 17 -2.47 1.71 -16.40
N TYR A 18 -2.48 2.05 -15.12
CA TYR A 18 -1.50 1.61 -14.12
C TYR A 18 -2.19 1.43 -12.77
N GLN A 19 -1.56 0.67 -11.87
CA GLN A 19 -2.07 0.46 -10.52
C GLN A 19 -1.16 1.13 -9.49
N ILE A 20 -1.77 1.76 -8.46
CA ILE A 20 -1.07 2.24 -7.27
C ILE A 20 -1.32 1.22 -6.17
N THR A 21 -0.25 0.69 -5.60
CA THR A 21 -0.30 -0.32 -4.54
C THR A 21 0.14 0.25 -3.19
N ASN A 22 -0.18 -0.46 -2.10
CA ASN A 22 0.19 -0.11 -0.73
C ASN A 22 -0.31 1.28 -0.27
N ALA A 23 -1.41 1.76 -0.84
CA ALA A 23 -2.07 2.95 -0.37
C ALA A 23 -2.93 2.61 0.87
N PRO A 24 -2.95 3.48 1.91
CA PRO A 24 -3.90 3.36 3.00
C PRO A 24 -5.35 3.40 2.51
N ALA A 25 -6.25 2.68 3.19
CA ALA A 25 -7.64 2.56 2.76
C ALA A 25 -8.40 3.91 2.71
N ASN A 26 -7.97 4.88 3.53
CA ASN A 26 -8.56 6.22 3.57
C ASN A 26 -7.88 7.22 2.62
N PHE A 27 -6.85 6.83 1.87
CA PHE A 27 -6.11 7.72 0.98
C PHE A 27 -6.90 8.01 -0.31
N ASP A 28 -6.90 9.27 -0.75
CA ASP A 28 -7.57 9.71 -1.97
C ASP A 28 -6.70 9.43 -3.21
N LEU A 29 -6.82 8.19 -3.70
CA LEU A 29 -6.12 7.75 -4.91
C LEU A 29 -6.50 8.56 -6.15
N GLU A 30 -7.74 9.03 -6.23
CA GLU A 30 -8.20 9.77 -7.40
C GLU A 30 -7.60 11.19 -7.45
N ALA A 31 -7.39 11.81 -6.29
CA ALA A 31 -6.66 13.09 -6.21
C ALA A 31 -5.20 12.92 -6.66
N LEU A 32 -4.54 11.82 -6.27
CA LEU A 32 -3.18 11.54 -6.71
C LEU A 32 -3.10 11.22 -8.20
N LYS A 33 -4.00 10.39 -8.73
CA LYS A 33 -4.04 10.03 -10.16
C LYS A 33 -4.17 11.25 -11.08
N LYS A 34 -4.88 12.29 -10.65
CA LYS A 34 -4.99 13.55 -11.40
C LYS A 34 -3.67 14.31 -11.51
N ARG A 35 -2.71 14.02 -10.64
CA ARG A 35 -1.36 14.60 -10.65
C ARG A 35 -0.32 13.70 -11.33
N LEU A 36 -0.68 12.46 -11.62
CA LEU A 36 0.19 11.53 -12.33
C LEU A 36 -0.09 11.58 -13.82
N ASN A 37 0.93 11.94 -14.58
CA ASN A 37 0.85 12.13 -16.02
C ASN A 37 1.57 11.00 -16.75
N LEU A 38 0.87 10.36 -17.66
CA LEU A 38 1.45 9.42 -18.62
C LEU A 38 1.97 10.19 -19.84
N SER A 39 3.14 9.82 -20.35
CA SER A 39 3.67 10.36 -21.63
C SER A 39 2.78 10.00 -22.81
N GLU A 40 2.12 8.84 -22.73
CA GLU A 40 1.20 8.32 -23.73
C GLU A 40 -0.09 7.86 -23.04
N GLN A 41 -1.23 8.25 -23.58
CA GLN A 41 -2.53 7.93 -22.99
C GLN A 41 -3.15 6.65 -23.57
N GLN A 42 -2.77 6.31 -24.80
CA GLN A 42 -3.35 5.20 -25.54
C GLN A 42 -2.28 4.39 -26.26
N ILE A 43 -2.54 3.11 -26.42
CA ILE A 43 -1.72 2.18 -27.17
C ILE A 43 -2.55 1.51 -28.26
N THR A 44 -1.96 1.35 -29.44
CA THR A 44 -2.57 0.59 -30.53
C THR A 44 -1.84 -0.73 -30.69
N LEU A 45 -2.57 -1.82 -30.49
CA LEU A 45 -2.07 -3.17 -30.69
C LEU A 45 -2.79 -3.85 -31.85
N ALA A 46 -2.09 -4.77 -32.51
CA ALA A 46 -2.68 -5.66 -33.51
C ALA A 46 -2.39 -7.12 -33.13
N ALA A 47 -3.40 -7.98 -33.22
CA ALA A 47 -3.28 -9.40 -32.92
C ALA A 47 -4.28 -10.24 -33.74
N PRO A 48 -4.12 -11.59 -33.80
CA PRO A 48 -5.15 -12.46 -34.34
C PRO A 48 -6.44 -12.36 -33.52
N ASN A 49 -7.53 -12.44 -34.20
CA ASN A 49 -8.94 -12.17 -33.95
C ASN A 49 -9.47 -12.18 -32.50
N THR A 50 -9.31 -13.25 -31.74
CA THR A 50 -10.14 -13.48 -30.54
C THR A 50 -9.59 -12.84 -29.27
N SER A 51 -8.28 -12.66 -29.18
CA SER A 51 -7.62 -12.13 -27.98
C SER A 51 -7.86 -10.62 -27.77
N MET A 52 -8.20 -9.89 -28.84
CA MET A 52 -8.36 -8.44 -28.80
C MET A 52 -9.75 -7.97 -28.34
N GLU A 53 -10.77 -8.83 -28.46
CA GLU A 53 -12.13 -8.47 -28.07
C GLU A 53 -12.29 -8.32 -26.56
N GLU A 54 -11.56 -9.13 -25.78
CA GLU A 54 -11.63 -9.15 -24.32
C GLU A 54 -10.80 -8.04 -23.63
N MET A 55 -9.83 -7.45 -24.35
CA MET A 55 -8.98 -6.38 -23.80
C MET A 55 -9.68 -5.03 -23.92
N SER A 56 -10.00 -4.40 -22.80
CA SER A 56 -10.57 -3.05 -22.75
C SER A 56 -9.53 -1.95 -22.51
N GLU A 57 -8.45 -2.28 -21.83
CA GLU A 57 -7.36 -1.39 -21.40
C GLU A 57 -6.02 -2.12 -21.44
N TYR A 58 -4.95 -1.37 -21.49
CA TYR A 58 -3.58 -1.89 -21.41
C TYR A 58 -2.92 -1.44 -20.11
N ASN A 59 -2.73 -2.38 -19.17
CA ASN A 59 -2.07 -2.09 -17.92
C ASN A 59 -0.54 -2.19 -18.08
N ILE A 60 0.18 -1.07 -17.84
CA ILE A 60 1.64 -0.99 -17.94
C ILE A 60 2.36 -1.50 -16.69
N GLY A 61 1.63 -1.72 -15.58
CA GLY A 61 2.22 -2.21 -14.34
C GLY A 61 1.69 -1.51 -13.10
N SER A 62 2.43 -1.62 -12.02
CA SER A 62 2.08 -1.05 -10.73
C SER A 62 3.23 -0.25 -10.12
N VAL A 63 2.88 0.74 -9.31
CA VAL A 63 3.81 1.54 -8.50
C VAL A 63 3.33 1.54 -7.05
N ALA A 64 4.23 1.36 -6.10
CA ALA A 64 3.87 1.50 -4.70
C ALA A 64 3.79 2.99 -4.34
N LEU A 65 2.76 3.38 -3.56
CA LEU A 65 2.56 4.77 -3.17
C LEU A 65 3.81 5.38 -2.50
N ARG A 66 4.52 4.58 -1.68
CA ARG A 66 5.74 4.99 -0.99
C ARG A 66 6.91 5.34 -1.91
N ASP A 67 6.89 4.86 -3.17
CA ASP A 67 7.95 5.12 -4.16
C ASP A 67 7.70 6.43 -4.92
N ILE A 68 6.50 7.03 -4.76
CA ILE A 68 6.13 8.28 -5.40
C ILE A 68 6.65 9.45 -4.55
N ASP A 69 7.82 9.98 -4.90
CA ASP A 69 8.43 11.18 -4.30
C ASP A 69 8.15 12.41 -5.20
N LEU A 70 8.48 13.63 -4.72
CA LEU A 70 8.26 14.90 -5.45
C LEU A 70 8.85 14.91 -6.86
N ASN A 71 9.95 14.19 -7.08
CA ASN A 71 10.60 14.08 -8.38
C ASN A 71 10.30 12.75 -9.08
N TYR A 72 9.16 12.12 -8.73
CA TYR A 72 8.83 10.81 -9.30
C TYR A 72 8.67 10.87 -10.82
N SER A 73 9.45 10.05 -11.50
CA SER A 73 9.35 9.79 -12.93
C SER A 73 9.87 8.36 -13.16
N ASN A 74 9.05 7.49 -13.69
CA ASN A 74 9.40 6.10 -13.95
C ASN A 74 8.97 5.67 -15.33
N ASP A 75 9.86 4.96 -16.02
CA ASP A 75 9.66 4.43 -17.36
C ASP A 75 9.18 2.98 -17.28
N PHE A 76 8.05 2.71 -17.89
CA PHE A 76 7.47 1.39 -18.04
C PHE A 76 7.69 0.89 -19.46
N VAL A 77 8.34 -0.27 -19.59
CA VAL A 77 8.51 -0.93 -20.88
C VAL A 77 7.18 -1.54 -21.31
N VAL A 78 6.78 -1.26 -22.54
CA VAL A 78 5.58 -1.87 -23.14
C VAL A 78 5.90 -3.31 -23.53
N ASN A 79 5.45 -4.24 -22.70
CA ASN A 79 5.60 -5.67 -22.95
C ASN A 79 4.30 -6.22 -23.53
N VAL A 80 4.31 -6.61 -24.80
CA VAL A 80 3.17 -7.26 -25.44
C VAL A 80 3.42 -8.75 -25.58
N PRO A 81 2.39 -9.61 -25.48
CA PRO A 81 2.53 -11.05 -25.74
C PRO A 81 3.04 -11.32 -27.16
N ASP A 82 3.63 -12.51 -27.39
CA ASP A 82 4.26 -12.86 -28.67
C ASP A 82 3.31 -12.79 -29.89
N ASP A 83 2.01 -12.97 -29.68
CA ASP A 83 0.99 -12.89 -30.73
C ASP A 83 0.52 -11.46 -31.03
N TYR A 84 1.03 -10.46 -30.29
CA TYR A 84 0.64 -9.07 -30.44
C TYR A 84 1.73 -8.25 -31.09
N VAL A 85 1.33 -7.31 -31.89
CA VAL A 85 2.22 -6.32 -32.52
C VAL A 85 1.87 -4.93 -31.99
N ASN A 86 2.83 -4.27 -31.37
CA ASN A 86 2.69 -2.87 -31.00
C ASN A 86 2.82 -1.98 -32.23
N GLN A 87 1.74 -1.27 -32.57
CA GLN A 87 1.69 -0.35 -33.72
C GLN A 87 1.74 1.13 -33.29
N SER A 88 1.91 1.44 -32.02
CA SER A 88 1.91 2.82 -31.51
C SER A 88 3.18 3.58 -31.79
N GLY A 89 4.27 2.90 -32.17
CA GLY A 89 5.56 3.53 -32.48
C GLY A 89 6.42 3.85 -31.26
N PHE A 90 5.98 3.55 -30.03
CA PHE A 90 6.75 3.67 -28.78
C PHE A 90 6.84 2.31 -28.07
N SER A 91 7.91 2.11 -27.31
CA SER A 91 8.16 0.91 -26.52
C SER A 91 8.27 1.19 -25.02
N THR A 92 8.11 2.44 -24.62
CA THR A 92 8.21 2.88 -23.23
C THR A 92 7.17 3.96 -22.98
N VAL A 93 6.57 3.92 -21.80
CA VAL A 93 5.63 4.93 -21.30
C VAL A 93 6.17 5.46 -19.98
N THR A 94 6.33 6.77 -19.87
CA THR A 94 6.78 7.42 -18.65
C THR A 94 5.58 7.85 -17.82
N LEU A 95 5.59 7.50 -16.52
CA LEU A 95 4.64 8.00 -15.53
C LEU A 95 5.37 8.98 -14.61
N ALA A 96 4.93 10.24 -14.58
CA ALA A 96 5.56 11.30 -13.81
C ALA A 96 4.56 12.04 -12.92
N LEU A 97 5.02 12.48 -11.73
CA LEU A 97 4.22 13.26 -10.79
C LEU A 97 4.31 14.74 -11.15
N ASP A 98 3.17 15.40 -11.28
CA ASP A 98 3.07 16.86 -11.17
C ASP A 98 3.13 17.25 -9.68
N SER A 99 4.30 17.69 -9.23
CA SER A 99 4.54 18.10 -7.85
C SER A 99 4.24 19.57 -7.57
N THR A 100 3.56 20.27 -8.48
CA THR A 100 3.12 21.65 -8.25
C THR A 100 2.28 21.73 -6.97
N ASP A 101 2.62 22.67 -6.08
CA ASP A 101 1.99 22.88 -4.76
C ASP A 101 2.12 21.70 -3.78
N LEU A 102 2.93 20.71 -4.10
CA LEU A 102 3.27 19.64 -3.14
C LEU A 102 4.55 20.00 -2.38
N VAL A 103 4.56 19.69 -1.10
CA VAL A 103 5.73 19.84 -0.23
C VAL A 103 6.00 18.54 0.53
N LYS A 104 7.27 18.35 0.90
CA LYS A 104 7.74 17.22 1.69
C LYS A 104 8.25 17.73 3.02
N LYS A 105 7.77 17.11 4.13
CA LYS A 105 8.24 17.38 5.49
C LYS A 105 8.51 16.09 6.25
N ASP A 106 9.48 16.16 7.16
CA ASP A 106 9.79 15.03 8.06
C ASP A 106 9.01 15.17 9.36
N PHE A 107 8.46 14.04 9.83
CA PHE A 107 7.77 13.90 11.10
C PHE A 107 8.37 12.76 11.91
N VAL A 108 8.23 12.83 13.23
CA VAL A 108 8.56 11.72 14.13
C VAL A 108 7.26 11.18 14.70
N ILE A 109 6.89 9.97 14.28
CA ILE A 109 5.69 9.26 14.74
C ILE A 109 6.06 8.45 15.98
N SER A 110 5.28 8.56 17.03
CA SER A 110 5.36 7.71 18.25
C SER A 110 4.11 6.83 18.41
N ASP A 111 3.05 7.08 17.67
CA ASP A 111 1.88 6.21 17.60
C ASP A 111 2.14 5.08 16.59
N ILE A 112 2.68 3.96 17.09
CA ILE A 112 3.05 2.78 16.31
C ILE A 112 2.32 1.58 16.86
N GLY A 113 1.44 0.98 16.05
CA GLY A 113 0.57 -0.10 16.45
C GLY A 113 0.70 -1.36 15.59
N VAL A 114 0.06 -2.42 16.06
CA VAL A 114 -0.12 -3.69 15.34
C VAL A 114 -1.60 -3.90 15.08
N VAL A 115 -1.96 -4.26 13.86
CA VAL A 115 -3.33 -4.58 13.46
C VAL A 115 -3.40 -6.00 12.91
N ASN A 116 -4.60 -6.61 12.95
CA ASN A 116 -4.86 -7.97 12.45
C ASN A 116 -3.92 -9.04 13.04
N ALA A 117 -3.53 -8.87 14.31
CA ALA A 117 -2.66 -9.82 14.98
C ALA A 117 -3.37 -11.16 15.24
N PRO A 118 -2.71 -12.31 14.97
CA PRO A 118 -3.26 -13.62 15.32
C PRO A 118 -3.36 -13.79 16.84
N ALA A 119 -4.49 -14.33 17.30
CA ALA A 119 -4.82 -14.47 18.73
C ALA A 119 -3.88 -15.41 19.52
N THR A 120 -3.07 -16.21 18.81
CA THR A 120 -2.09 -17.14 19.42
C THR A 120 -0.76 -16.49 19.80
N TYR A 121 -0.63 -15.16 19.62
CA TYR A 121 0.55 -14.39 19.98
C TYR A 121 0.17 -13.09 20.67
N ASN A 122 0.98 -12.71 21.64
CA ASN A 122 1.02 -11.34 22.16
C ASN A 122 2.14 -10.59 21.44
N PHE A 123 1.78 -9.52 20.75
CA PHE A 123 2.73 -8.69 20.01
C PHE A 123 3.05 -7.41 20.76
N ASN A 124 4.34 -7.06 20.76
CA ASN A 124 4.85 -5.83 21.32
C ASN A 124 5.71 -5.10 20.27
N VAL A 125 5.45 -3.82 20.07
CA VAL A 125 6.23 -2.97 19.19
C VAL A 125 7.50 -2.52 19.93
N LEU A 126 8.67 -2.85 19.40
CA LEU A 126 9.95 -2.47 19.97
C LEU A 126 10.42 -1.09 19.51
N THR A 127 9.99 -0.66 18.33
CA THR A 127 10.29 0.66 17.77
C THR A 127 9.45 1.71 18.47
N GLN A 128 10.08 2.62 19.22
CA GLN A 128 9.37 3.66 19.99
C GLN A 128 9.06 4.90 19.17
N GLN A 129 9.87 5.19 18.18
CA GLN A 129 9.72 6.35 17.31
C GLN A 129 10.13 6.00 15.88
N LEU A 130 9.42 6.56 14.92
CA LEU A 130 9.68 6.37 13.51
C LEU A 130 9.76 7.73 12.81
N LYS A 131 10.93 8.07 12.26
CA LYS A 131 11.06 9.26 11.44
C LYS A 131 10.56 8.95 10.04
N VAL A 132 9.58 9.71 9.56
CA VAL A 132 8.93 9.53 8.25
C VAL A 132 8.93 10.83 7.45
N SER A 133 9.04 10.71 6.14
CA SER A 133 8.88 11.83 5.21
C SER A 133 7.46 11.77 4.62
N ILE A 134 6.70 12.82 4.80
CA ILE A 134 5.32 12.96 4.31
C ILE A 134 5.29 13.98 3.18
N ILE A 135 4.54 13.65 2.13
CA ILE A 135 4.24 14.55 1.00
C ILE A 135 2.75 14.87 1.03
N GLY A 136 2.42 16.09 0.70
CA GLY A 136 1.04 16.55 0.56
C GLY A 136 0.95 17.99 0.05
N PRO A 137 -0.27 18.49 -0.20
CA PRO A 137 -0.51 19.87 -0.58
C PRO A 137 0.05 20.85 0.47
N ALA A 138 0.62 21.97 0.04
CA ALA A 138 1.32 22.91 0.91
C ALA A 138 0.44 23.44 2.05
N ASP A 139 -0.81 23.79 1.76
CA ASP A 139 -1.81 24.26 2.72
C ASP A 139 -2.15 23.21 3.78
N VAL A 140 -2.29 21.96 3.38
CA VAL A 140 -2.51 20.82 4.29
C VAL A 140 -1.29 20.60 5.19
N MET A 141 -0.09 20.65 4.61
CA MET A 141 1.18 20.40 5.30
C MET A 141 1.56 21.51 6.30
N GLU A 142 0.95 22.71 6.20
CA GLU A 142 1.12 23.78 7.20
C GLU A 142 0.47 23.44 8.54
N THR A 143 -0.62 22.67 8.52
CA THR A 143 -1.45 22.36 9.70
C THR A 143 -1.41 20.88 10.11
N LEU A 144 -0.57 20.09 9.46
CA LEU A 144 -0.36 18.68 9.78
C LEU A 144 0.61 18.54 10.94
N ASP A 145 0.20 17.83 11.98
CA ASP A 145 1.01 17.47 13.14
C ASP A 145 1.39 16.00 13.16
N ALA A 146 2.48 15.65 13.88
CA ALA A 146 2.91 14.26 14.04
C ALA A 146 1.85 13.39 14.74
N SER A 147 1.02 13.98 15.60
CA SER A 147 -0.09 13.30 16.28
C SER A 147 -1.25 12.93 15.37
N ASP A 148 -1.32 13.51 14.17
CA ASP A 148 -2.31 13.14 13.15
C ASP A 148 -1.89 11.88 12.38
N LEU A 149 -0.66 11.39 12.58
CA LEU A 149 -0.03 10.29 11.85
C LEU A 149 0.11 9.06 12.74
N THR A 150 -0.24 7.89 12.19
CA THR A 150 -0.11 6.58 12.84
C THR A 150 0.64 5.62 11.93
N ALA A 151 1.54 4.82 12.51
CA ALA A 151 2.22 3.74 11.80
C ALA A 151 1.63 2.40 12.21
N ASN A 152 1.00 1.66 11.30
CA ASN A 152 0.37 0.38 11.57
C ASN A 152 1.12 -0.77 10.90
N VAL A 153 1.50 -1.77 11.69
CA VAL A 153 2.03 -3.04 11.20
C VAL A 153 0.88 -4.02 11.04
N ASP A 154 0.56 -4.38 9.79
CA ASP A 154 -0.51 -5.36 9.51
C ASP A 154 0.06 -6.78 9.53
N LEU A 155 -0.45 -7.59 10.45
CA LEU A 155 -0.06 -8.99 10.63
C LEU A 155 -1.06 -10.00 10.02
N LEU A 156 -1.97 -9.56 9.16
CA LEU A 156 -2.95 -10.45 8.52
C LEU A 156 -2.29 -11.62 7.78
N SER A 157 -1.16 -11.37 7.14
CA SER A 157 -0.37 -12.38 6.40
C SER A 157 0.64 -13.12 7.28
N TYR A 158 0.71 -12.79 8.58
CA TYR A 158 1.61 -13.47 9.49
C TYR A 158 1.14 -14.91 9.70
N SER A 159 1.95 -15.88 9.25
CA SER A 159 1.69 -17.29 9.50
C SER A 159 2.47 -17.76 10.72
N THR A 160 1.79 -18.44 11.62
CA THR A 160 2.43 -19.09 12.76
C THR A 160 3.43 -20.16 12.26
N GLN A 161 4.64 -20.16 12.77
CA GLN A 161 5.60 -21.22 12.45
C GLN A 161 5.05 -22.57 12.95
N ALA A 162 5.00 -23.54 12.07
CA ALA A 162 4.61 -24.89 12.43
C ALA A 162 5.62 -25.46 13.46
N GLY A 163 5.13 -25.92 14.63
CA GLY A 163 5.95 -26.49 15.69
C GLY A 163 6.43 -25.48 16.75
N ALA A 164 6.06 -24.19 16.66
CA ALA A 164 6.32 -23.23 17.73
C ALA A 164 5.58 -23.61 19.02
N VAL A 165 6.25 -23.54 20.16
CA VAL A 165 5.70 -23.86 21.50
C VAL A 165 5.33 -22.60 22.28
N ASP A 166 4.55 -22.74 23.34
CA ASP A 166 4.20 -21.62 24.20
C ASP A 166 5.44 -20.98 24.85
N GLY A 167 5.45 -19.64 24.87
CA GLY A 167 6.60 -18.88 25.35
C GLY A 167 7.67 -18.62 24.29
N ASP A 168 7.59 -19.25 23.12
CA ASP A 168 8.49 -18.94 22.01
C ASP A 168 8.38 -17.47 21.62
N THR A 169 9.53 -16.84 21.47
CA THR A 169 9.64 -15.44 21.10
C THR A 169 10.14 -15.33 19.68
N VAL A 170 9.41 -14.57 18.85
CA VAL A 170 9.82 -14.22 17.50
C VAL A 170 10.00 -12.71 17.40
N THR A 171 11.08 -12.27 16.75
CA THR A 171 11.31 -10.84 16.46
C THR A 171 11.51 -10.66 14.96
N PHE A 172 10.83 -9.70 14.40
CA PHE A 172 10.92 -9.41 12.98
C PHE A 172 10.76 -7.92 12.69
N ASN A 173 11.23 -7.50 11.53
CA ASN A 173 11.06 -6.15 11.02
C ASN A 173 9.97 -6.15 9.95
N TYR A 174 9.00 -5.26 10.10
CA TYR A 174 7.87 -5.11 9.19
C TYR A 174 7.82 -3.72 8.58
N THR A 175 7.32 -3.64 7.34
CA THR A 175 7.04 -2.35 6.72
C THR A 175 5.69 -1.86 7.21
N PRO A 176 5.62 -0.73 7.96
CA PRO A 176 4.35 -0.21 8.43
C PRO A 176 3.59 0.50 7.31
N THR A 177 2.27 0.52 7.41
CA THR A 177 1.43 1.46 6.66
C THR A 177 1.29 2.73 7.48
N ILE A 178 1.67 3.87 6.91
CA ILE A 178 1.51 5.18 7.53
C ILE A 178 0.16 5.75 7.11
N THR A 179 -0.66 6.09 8.09
CA THR A 179 -1.99 6.68 7.87
C THR A 179 -2.07 8.06 8.51
N CYS A 180 -2.87 8.94 7.92
CA CYS A 180 -3.21 10.22 8.50
C CYS A 180 -4.70 10.22 8.86
N SER A 181 -5.05 10.59 10.09
CA SER A 181 -6.43 10.64 10.56
C SER A 181 -7.17 11.90 10.09
N LYS A 182 -6.43 12.98 9.86
CA LYS A 182 -6.98 14.31 9.58
C LYS A 182 -7.14 14.58 8.08
N TYR A 183 -6.21 14.07 7.26
CA TYR A 183 -6.18 14.34 5.82
C TYR A 183 -6.00 13.05 5.03
N ASN A 184 -6.67 12.95 3.90
CA ASN A 184 -6.59 11.80 2.98
C ASN A 184 -5.74 12.05 1.73
N THR A 185 -5.11 13.23 1.62
CA THR A 185 -4.31 13.66 0.46
C THR A 185 -2.81 13.69 0.75
N VAL A 186 -2.39 13.19 1.93
CA VAL A 186 -0.98 13.10 2.33
C VAL A 186 -0.53 11.65 2.34
N TRP A 187 0.72 11.40 1.97
CA TRP A 187 1.28 10.05 1.97
C TRP A 187 2.74 10.04 2.42
N ALA A 188 3.16 8.91 2.96
CA ALA A 188 4.54 8.66 3.33
C ALA A 188 5.35 8.14 2.14
N THR A 189 6.56 8.67 1.93
CA THR A 189 7.51 8.19 0.93
C THR A 189 8.76 7.64 1.58
N GLY A 190 9.30 6.54 1.03
CA GLY A 190 10.50 5.87 1.50
C GLY A 190 10.23 4.51 2.16
N ASP A 191 11.31 3.82 2.50
CA ASP A 191 11.28 2.52 3.16
C ASP A 191 11.44 2.66 4.66
N TYR A 192 10.44 2.19 5.41
CA TYR A 192 10.42 2.21 6.86
C TYR A 192 10.36 0.79 7.42
N ARG A 193 10.95 0.59 8.59
CA ARG A 193 10.93 -0.69 9.30
C ARG A 193 10.56 -0.49 10.75
N VAL A 194 9.62 -1.29 11.20
CA VAL A 194 9.19 -1.36 12.60
C VAL A 194 9.56 -2.74 13.14
N ALA A 195 10.32 -2.78 14.22
CA ALA A 195 10.64 -4.00 14.92
C ALA A 195 9.48 -4.40 15.84
N VAL A 196 9.00 -5.62 15.66
CA VAL A 196 7.90 -6.20 16.43
C VAL A 196 8.36 -7.51 17.04
N GLN A 197 8.04 -7.74 18.31
CA GLN A 197 8.25 -8.98 19.02
C GLN A 197 6.91 -9.64 19.28
N GLY A 198 6.79 -10.92 18.91
CA GLY A 198 5.65 -11.75 19.24
C GLY A 198 6.05 -12.82 20.25
N VAL A 199 5.25 -13.02 21.28
CA VAL A 199 5.39 -14.12 22.24
C VAL A 199 4.18 -15.04 22.07
N ARG A 200 4.42 -16.33 21.79
CA ARG A 200 3.36 -17.32 21.65
C ARG A 200 2.67 -17.55 22.99
N THR A 201 1.34 -17.59 22.96
CA THR A 201 0.51 -17.90 24.13
C THR A 201 -0.31 -19.15 23.89
N SER A 202 -0.45 -20.01 24.90
CA SER A 202 -1.43 -21.11 24.87
C SER A 202 -2.82 -20.49 24.79
N GLY A 203 -3.52 -20.75 23.70
CA GLY A 203 -4.79 -20.12 23.39
C GLY A 203 -5.87 -20.35 24.46
N ASN A 204 -5.84 -19.51 25.47
CA ASN A 204 -6.99 -19.22 26.30
C ASN A 204 -7.05 -17.68 26.43
N PRO A 205 -8.00 -17.00 25.79
CA PRO A 205 -8.12 -15.56 25.96
C PRO A 205 -8.51 -15.32 27.42
N THR A 206 -7.58 -14.83 28.23
CA THR A 206 -7.90 -14.23 29.53
C THR A 206 -8.68 -12.96 29.22
N VAL A 207 -10.00 -13.06 29.32
CA VAL A 207 -10.86 -11.90 29.43
C VAL A 207 -10.46 -11.20 30.73
N ASN A 208 -9.76 -10.08 30.67
CA ASN A 208 -9.64 -9.18 31.80
C ASN A 208 -11.01 -8.64 32.12
N SER A 209 -11.73 -9.36 32.97
CA SER A 209 -12.89 -8.80 33.68
C SER A 209 -12.32 -7.84 34.71
N GLU A 210 -12.46 -6.55 34.48
CA GLU A 210 -12.34 -5.55 35.53
C GLU A 210 -13.33 -5.93 36.63
N GLN A 211 -12.82 -6.42 37.75
CA GLN A 211 -13.58 -6.58 38.97
C GLN A 211 -13.86 -5.19 39.51
N THR A 212 -15.06 -4.72 39.26
CA THR A 212 -15.67 -3.66 40.05
C THR A 212 -15.95 -4.26 41.43
N GLN A 213 -15.10 -4.01 42.38
CA GLN A 213 -15.34 -4.30 43.80
C GLN A 213 -16.34 -3.26 44.32
N SER A 214 -17.60 -3.61 44.34
CA SER A 214 -18.59 -2.85 45.08
C SER A 214 -18.52 -3.26 46.53
N ASP A 215 -18.07 -2.35 47.38
CA ASP A 215 -18.22 -2.40 48.84
C ASP A 215 -19.70 -2.56 49.26
N LEU A 216 -20.06 -3.70 49.76
CA LEU A 216 -21.25 -3.86 50.57
C LEU A 216 -20.82 -3.90 52.03
N SER A 217 -20.91 -2.75 52.66
CA SER A 217 -20.90 -2.65 54.12
C SER A 217 -22.12 -3.35 54.70
N GLU A 218 -21.92 -4.49 55.33
CA GLU A 218 -22.89 -5.08 56.24
C GLU A 218 -22.98 -4.25 57.51
N ASN A 219 -24.17 -3.71 57.74
CA ASN A 219 -24.54 -3.17 59.02
C ASN A 219 -25.44 -4.22 59.73
N SER A 220 -24.81 -4.97 60.65
CA SER A 220 -25.52 -5.85 61.58
C SER A 220 -25.88 -5.09 62.84
N ASN A 221 -27.14 -4.95 63.15
CA ASN A 221 -27.62 -4.76 64.51
C ASN A 221 -28.90 -5.57 64.73
N HIS A 222 -28.81 -6.41 65.75
CA HIS A 222 -29.73 -7.20 66.54
C HIS A 222 -29.94 -8.62 66.11
#